data_fe3a5e622211e9af59c80ae34c6f6c51
#
_entry.id   fe3a5e622211e9af59c80ae34c6f6c51
#
_cell.length_a   1.000
_cell.length_b   1.000
_cell.length_c   1.000
_cell.angle_alpha   90.00
_cell.angle_beta   90.00
_cell.angle_gamma   90.00
#
_symmetry.space_group_name_H-M   'P 1'
#
loop_
_entity.id
_entity.type
_entity.pdbx_description
1 polymer ?
#
loop_
_entity_poly.entity_id
_entity_poly.type
_entity_poly.pdbx_seq_one_letter_code
_entity_poly.pdbx_strand_id
1 'polypeptide(L)'
;MSRYQSPSFDDGEVNPFANPTSVPAATSKLSPLPPEPYDRGATMDIPLDSGKDLKAKEKELREKEAELKRREQEIKRKEDAIAQAGIVIEEKNWPPFFPLIHHDISNEIPIHLQRIQYVAFTSMLGLVVCLLWNIVAVTTAWIKGEGPTIWFLAIIYFISGVPGAYVMWYRPLYRAMRTDSALKFGWFFFTYLFHIAFCVFAAVAPPIIFKGKSLTGILPAIDVLSGNILVGIFYFIGFGFFCLESLVSIWVIQQVYMYFRGSGKAAEMKQEATRRAMMAAL
;
A
#
# COMPACT_ATOMS: atom_id res chain seq x y z
N MET A 1 40.85 35.25 20.09
CA MET A 1 41.66 35.38 18.88
C MET A 1 41.89 34.00 18.30
N SER A 2 41.20 33.62 17.26
CA SER A 2 41.65 32.72 16.19
C SER A 2 40.59 32.77 15.09
N ARG A 3 41.01 33.32 13.93
CA ARG A 3 40.21 33.41 12.71
C ARG A 3 40.27 32.06 12.02
N TYR A 4 39.12 31.45 11.74
CA TYR A 4 39.02 30.38 10.73
C TYR A 4 38.67 31.01 9.38
N GLN A 5 39.60 30.88 8.49
CA GLN A 5 39.55 31.31 7.09
C GLN A 5 38.92 30.14 6.29
N SER A 6 37.82 30.40 5.60
CA SER A 6 37.19 29.47 4.68
C SER A 6 37.97 29.46 3.35
N PRO A 7 38.23 28.29 2.75
CA PRO A 7 38.74 28.24 1.39
C PRO A 7 37.61 28.50 0.40
N SER A 8 37.80 29.49 -0.46
CA SER A 8 36.98 29.74 -1.63
C SER A 8 37.29 28.69 -2.70
N PHE A 9 36.30 27.85 -3.03
CA PHE A 9 36.31 27.05 -4.24
C PHE A 9 35.81 27.93 -5.39
N ASP A 10 36.73 28.26 -6.28
CA ASP A 10 36.48 28.87 -7.58
C ASP A 10 36.25 27.71 -8.57
N ASP A 11 35.03 27.26 -8.73
CA ASP A 11 34.61 26.32 -9.77
C ASP A 11 34.12 27.16 -10.97
N GLY A 12 35.06 27.52 -11.85
CA GLY A 12 34.77 28.02 -13.17
C GLY A 12 34.09 26.97 -14.05
N GLU A 13 32.79 26.76 -13.85
CA GLU A 13 31.98 25.95 -14.75
C GLU A 13 31.78 26.70 -16.07
N VAL A 14 32.61 26.37 -17.07
CA VAL A 14 32.51 26.90 -18.43
C VAL A 14 31.27 26.31 -19.10
N ASN A 15 30.21 27.11 -19.22
CA ASN A 15 29.02 26.76 -19.98
C ASN A 15 29.33 26.65 -21.48
N PRO A 16 29.30 25.46 -22.10
CA PRO A 16 29.70 25.27 -23.51
C PRO A 16 28.74 25.91 -24.53
N PHE A 17 27.63 26.52 -24.08
CA PHE A 17 26.61 27.13 -24.94
C PHE A 17 26.53 28.65 -24.82
N ALA A 18 27.44 29.31 -24.07
CA ALA A 18 27.27 30.73 -23.75
C ALA A 18 27.92 31.73 -24.72
N ASN A 19 28.79 31.35 -25.67
CA ASN A 19 29.33 32.32 -26.64
C ASN A 19 29.99 31.68 -27.88
N PRO A 20 29.50 31.92 -29.12
CA PRO A 20 30.10 31.35 -30.34
C PRO A 20 31.33 32.12 -30.89
N THR A 21 31.92 33.08 -30.17
CA THR A 21 32.94 33.97 -30.72
C THR A 21 34.36 33.87 -30.12
N SER A 22 34.67 32.85 -29.33
CA SER A 22 35.99 32.69 -28.73
C SER A 22 36.59 31.28 -28.87
N VAL A 23 36.65 30.75 -30.11
CA VAL A 23 37.45 29.58 -30.39
C VAL A 23 38.69 30.01 -31.15
N PRO A 24 39.93 29.79 -30.65
CA PRO A 24 41.14 30.03 -31.43
C PRO A 24 41.21 29.09 -32.61
N ALA A 25 41.49 29.61 -33.81
CA ALA A 25 41.67 28.85 -35.03
C ALA A 25 42.84 27.88 -34.89
N ALA A 26 42.60 26.62 -34.67
CA ALA A 26 43.59 25.56 -34.82
C ALA A 26 43.77 25.29 -36.33
N THR A 27 44.91 25.76 -36.88
CA THR A 27 45.36 25.44 -38.24
C THR A 27 45.81 23.99 -38.30
N SER A 28 44.88 23.07 -38.57
CA SER A 28 45.23 21.73 -39.06
C SER A 28 45.02 21.69 -40.57
N LYS A 29 46.13 21.62 -41.30
CA LYS A 29 46.16 21.32 -42.74
C LYS A 29 45.69 19.86 -42.90
N LEU A 30 44.41 19.65 -43.19
CA LEU A 30 43.91 18.41 -43.73
C LEU A 30 44.10 18.44 -45.24
N SER A 31 44.82 17.46 -45.77
CA SER A 31 44.99 17.24 -47.21
C SER A 31 43.61 16.97 -47.86
N PRO A 32 43.37 17.52 -49.06
CA PRO A 32 42.09 17.26 -49.74
C PRO A 32 41.95 15.78 -50.08
N LEU A 33 40.79 15.20 -49.68
CA LEU A 33 40.36 13.85 -50.09
C LEU A 33 40.19 13.82 -51.62
N PRO A 34 40.53 12.69 -52.27
CA PRO A 34 40.27 12.50 -53.69
C PRO A 34 38.78 12.55 -53.96
N PRO A 35 38.34 13.08 -55.14
CA PRO A 35 36.92 13.12 -55.49
C PRO A 35 36.41 11.71 -55.70
N GLU A 36 35.42 11.30 -54.93
CA GLU A 36 34.65 10.09 -55.17
C GLU A 36 33.84 10.25 -56.47
N PRO A 37 33.74 9.19 -57.29
CA PRO A 37 32.94 9.24 -58.51
C PRO A 37 31.48 9.28 -58.14
N TYR A 38 30.84 10.42 -58.37
CA TYR A 38 29.37 10.52 -58.32
C TYR A 38 28.78 9.62 -59.39
N ASP A 39 28.33 8.44 -58.97
CA ASP A 39 27.43 7.64 -59.77
C ASP A 39 26.04 8.29 -59.79
N ARG A 40 25.72 8.85 -60.93
CA ARG A 40 24.48 9.55 -61.23
C ARG A 40 23.44 8.48 -61.55
N GLY A 41 22.68 8.04 -60.52
CA GLY A 41 21.66 7.03 -60.81
C GLY A 41 20.78 6.62 -59.61
N ALA A 42 20.22 7.58 -58.91
CA ALA A 42 18.98 7.35 -58.15
C ALA A 42 18.33 8.71 -57.89
N THR A 43 17.73 9.31 -58.90
CA THR A 43 16.60 10.16 -58.68
C THR A 43 15.51 9.32 -58.06
N MET A 44 15.43 9.31 -56.73
CA MET A 44 14.22 8.89 -56.08
C MET A 44 13.15 9.87 -56.50
N ASP A 45 12.34 9.47 -57.49
CA ASP A 45 11.05 10.11 -57.75
C ASP A 45 10.22 9.93 -56.49
N ILE A 46 10.27 10.93 -55.59
CA ILE A 46 9.28 11.06 -54.53
C ILE A 46 8.01 11.48 -55.27
N PRO A 47 6.99 10.61 -55.33
CA PRO A 47 5.76 10.96 -56.01
C PRO A 47 5.18 12.22 -55.34
N LEU A 48 5.06 13.28 -56.08
CA LEU A 48 4.44 14.54 -55.64
C LEU A 48 2.91 14.40 -55.41
N ASP A 49 2.40 13.18 -55.26
CA ASP A 49 1.03 12.88 -54.92
C ASP A 49 0.77 12.92 -53.38
N SER A 50 1.77 13.38 -52.63
CA SER A 50 1.74 13.42 -51.17
C SER A 50 0.85 14.58 -50.60
N GLY A 51 0.43 15.50 -51.45
CA GLY A 51 -0.38 16.64 -51.00
C GLY A 51 -1.80 16.26 -50.53
N LYS A 52 -2.37 15.18 -51.09
CA LYS A 52 -3.67 14.64 -50.65
C LYS A 52 -3.50 13.77 -49.42
N ASP A 53 -2.45 12.96 -49.34
CA ASP A 53 -2.15 12.13 -48.17
C ASP A 53 -1.76 12.96 -46.98
N LEU A 54 -1.00 14.05 -47.17
CA LEU A 54 -0.67 15.00 -46.09
C LEU A 54 -1.90 15.68 -45.53
N LYS A 55 -2.83 16.15 -46.39
CA LYS A 55 -4.09 16.75 -45.94
C LYS A 55 -5.01 15.73 -45.26
N ALA A 56 -5.02 14.47 -45.72
CA ALA A 56 -5.77 13.40 -45.07
C ALA A 56 -5.21 13.08 -43.69
N LYS A 57 -3.89 12.97 -43.56
CA LYS A 57 -3.23 12.79 -42.25
C LYS A 57 -3.39 13.98 -41.32
N GLU A 58 -3.34 15.21 -41.85
CA GLU A 58 -3.60 16.42 -41.05
C GLU A 58 -5.03 16.42 -40.51
N LYS A 59 -6.00 16.02 -41.31
CA LYS A 59 -7.40 15.91 -40.88
C LYS A 59 -7.55 14.82 -39.79
N GLU A 60 -6.95 13.66 -39.99
CA GLU A 60 -6.95 12.57 -39.02
C GLU A 60 -6.29 12.99 -37.67
N LEU A 61 -5.18 13.72 -37.74
CA LEU A 61 -4.52 14.26 -36.54
C LEU A 61 -5.41 15.25 -35.81
N ARG A 62 -6.07 16.16 -36.52
CA ARG A 62 -7.01 17.11 -35.90
C ARG A 62 -8.20 16.40 -35.28
N GLU A 63 -8.71 15.35 -35.90
CA GLU A 63 -9.79 14.53 -35.34
C GLU A 63 -9.36 13.82 -34.08
N LYS A 64 -8.16 13.23 -34.06
CA LYS A 64 -7.56 12.60 -32.86
C LYS A 64 -7.28 13.60 -31.74
N GLU A 65 -6.76 14.79 -32.09
CA GLU A 65 -6.56 15.86 -31.09
C GLU A 65 -7.89 16.33 -30.48
N ALA A 66 -8.92 16.48 -31.29
CA ALA A 66 -10.25 16.85 -30.81
C ALA A 66 -10.84 15.75 -29.90
N GLU A 67 -10.65 14.48 -30.25
CA GLU A 67 -11.09 13.35 -29.43
C GLU A 67 -10.32 13.27 -28.11
N LEU A 68 -8.99 13.45 -28.14
CA LEU A 68 -8.16 13.49 -26.93
C LEU A 68 -8.59 14.63 -26.00
N LYS A 69 -8.78 15.83 -26.54
CA LYS A 69 -9.25 16.98 -25.77
C LYS A 69 -10.62 16.76 -25.15
N ARG A 70 -11.51 16.06 -25.87
CA ARG A 70 -12.82 15.68 -25.34
C ARG A 70 -12.70 14.65 -24.20
N ARG A 71 -11.85 13.65 -24.33
CA ARG A 71 -11.56 12.67 -23.27
C ARG A 71 -10.93 13.32 -22.04
N GLU A 72 -9.98 14.24 -22.24
CA GLU A 72 -9.39 15.00 -21.13
C GLU A 72 -10.44 15.80 -20.36
N GLN A 73 -11.37 16.48 -21.08
CA GLN A 73 -12.46 17.20 -20.44
C GLN A 73 -13.43 16.28 -19.68
N GLU A 74 -13.71 15.10 -20.22
CA GLU A 74 -14.55 14.11 -19.53
C GLU A 74 -13.87 13.55 -18.27
N ILE A 75 -12.55 13.28 -18.35
CA ILE A 75 -11.76 12.85 -17.19
C ILE A 75 -11.77 13.94 -16.14
N LYS A 76 -11.46 15.19 -16.51
CA LYS A 76 -11.45 16.33 -15.58
C LYS A 76 -12.82 16.54 -14.92
N ARG A 77 -13.91 16.42 -15.66
CA ARG A 77 -15.27 16.49 -15.09
C ARG A 77 -15.56 15.38 -14.10
N LYS A 78 -15.06 14.15 -14.37
CA LYS A 78 -15.19 13.02 -13.45
C LYS A 78 -14.33 13.23 -12.20
N GLU A 79 -13.12 13.73 -12.34
CA GLU A 79 -12.23 14.09 -11.23
C GLU A 79 -12.85 15.18 -10.34
N ASP A 80 -13.37 16.26 -10.95
CA ASP A 80 -14.06 17.34 -10.23
C ASP A 80 -15.32 16.82 -9.51
N ALA A 81 -16.10 15.96 -10.14
CA ALA A 81 -17.30 15.35 -9.53
C ALA A 81 -16.92 14.42 -8.36
N ILE A 82 -15.84 13.65 -8.49
CA ILE A 82 -15.30 12.78 -7.44
C ILE A 82 -14.77 13.62 -6.29
N ALA A 83 -14.05 14.71 -6.58
CA ALA A 83 -13.55 15.64 -5.58
C ALA A 83 -14.70 16.34 -4.83
N GLN A 84 -15.75 16.77 -5.52
CA GLN A 84 -16.96 17.35 -4.90
C GLN A 84 -17.74 16.33 -4.06
N ALA A 85 -17.75 15.06 -4.47
CA ALA A 85 -18.36 13.98 -3.70
C ALA A 85 -17.52 13.57 -2.47
N GLY A 86 -16.35 14.18 -2.27
CA GLY A 86 -15.41 13.83 -1.19
C GLY A 86 -14.81 12.42 -1.30
N ILE A 87 -14.91 11.82 -2.50
CA ILE A 87 -14.33 10.51 -2.79
C ILE A 87 -12.87 10.72 -3.18
N VAL A 88 -11.96 10.57 -2.22
CA VAL A 88 -10.54 10.54 -2.51
C VAL A 88 -10.24 9.21 -3.18
N ILE A 89 -9.86 9.23 -4.46
CA ILE A 89 -9.32 8.04 -5.15
C ILE A 89 -7.91 7.83 -4.59
N GLU A 90 -7.80 6.91 -3.63
CA GLU A 90 -6.53 6.51 -3.07
C GLU A 90 -5.85 5.56 -4.06
N GLU A 91 -4.76 6.00 -4.69
CA GLU A 91 -3.96 5.14 -5.55
C GLU A 91 -3.38 4.00 -4.73
N LYS A 92 -3.59 2.77 -5.19
CA LYS A 92 -3.07 1.58 -4.52
C LYS A 92 -1.58 1.46 -4.82
N ASN A 93 -0.75 1.34 -3.78
CA ASN A 93 0.71 1.33 -3.89
C ASN A 93 1.39 0.17 -3.16
N TRP A 94 0.66 -0.63 -2.38
CA TRP A 94 1.23 -1.73 -1.60
C TRP A 94 0.46 -3.05 -1.79
N PRO A 95 1.13 -4.22 -1.87
CA PRO A 95 2.58 -4.41 -2.03
C PRO A 95 3.09 -3.98 -3.42
N PRO A 96 4.40 -3.65 -3.58
CA PRO A 96 4.91 -3.05 -4.82
C PRO A 96 4.78 -3.94 -6.07
N PHE A 97 4.74 -5.28 -5.91
CA PHE A 97 4.56 -6.23 -7.00
C PHE A 97 3.09 -6.54 -7.33
N PHE A 98 2.15 -6.23 -6.42
CA PHE A 98 0.72 -6.39 -6.63
C PHE A 98 -0.08 -5.38 -5.81
N PRO A 99 -0.26 -4.15 -6.27
CA PRO A 99 -0.84 -3.06 -5.49
C PRO A 99 -2.32 -3.31 -5.18
N LEU A 100 -2.60 -3.69 -3.93
CA LEU A 100 -3.94 -3.98 -3.42
C LEU A 100 -4.51 -2.87 -2.56
N ILE A 101 -3.64 -2.23 -1.77
CA ILE A 101 -4.03 -1.24 -0.77
C ILE A 101 -3.24 0.06 -0.95
N HIS A 102 -3.83 1.16 -0.52
CA HIS A 102 -3.13 2.43 -0.37
C HIS A 102 -2.39 2.45 0.96
N HIS A 103 -1.09 2.75 0.94
CA HIS A 103 -0.23 2.77 2.10
C HIS A 103 0.89 3.80 1.95
N ASP A 104 0.66 5.00 2.48
CA ASP A 104 1.64 6.10 2.51
C ASP A 104 1.62 6.78 3.88
N ILE A 105 2.19 6.06 4.87
CA ILE A 105 2.24 6.56 6.26
C ILE A 105 3.13 7.79 6.37
N SER A 106 4.23 7.84 5.61
CA SER A 106 5.23 8.89 5.74
C SER A 106 4.74 10.26 5.30
N ASN A 107 3.91 10.33 4.26
CA ASN A 107 3.43 11.59 3.70
C ASN A 107 2.05 11.99 4.22
N GLU A 108 1.19 11.03 4.54
CA GLU A 108 -0.20 11.31 4.90
C GLU A 108 -0.47 11.40 6.39
N ILE A 109 0.36 10.76 7.23
CA ILE A 109 0.11 10.70 8.68
C ILE A 109 1.07 11.63 9.42
N PRO A 110 0.58 12.45 10.38
CA PRO A 110 1.42 13.31 11.20
C PRO A 110 2.55 12.55 11.87
N ILE A 111 3.76 13.13 11.92
CA ILE A 111 5.00 12.48 12.37
C ILE A 111 4.84 11.79 13.74
N HIS A 112 4.15 12.43 14.69
CA HIS A 112 3.92 11.89 16.04
C HIS A 112 3.01 10.65 16.09
N LEU A 113 2.21 10.39 15.02
CA LEU A 113 1.33 9.22 14.88
C LEU A 113 1.89 8.12 14.01
N GLN A 114 2.90 8.41 13.18
CA GLN A 114 3.48 7.45 12.24
C GLN A 114 3.94 6.18 12.94
N ARG A 115 4.62 6.30 14.10
CA ARG A 115 5.10 5.15 14.86
C ARG A 115 3.96 4.20 15.24
N ILE A 116 2.85 4.75 15.72
CA ILE A 116 1.68 3.95 16.11
C ILE A 116 1.08 3.25 14.90
N GLN A 117 0.99 3.97 13.76
CA GLN A 117 0.46 3.41 12.52
C GLN A 117 1.35 2.31 11.94
N TYR A 118 2.70 2.44 12.01
CA TYR A 118 3.62 1.38 11.59
C TYR A 118 3.46 0.13 12.46
N VAL A 119 3.26 0.28 13.76
CA VAL A 119 3.03 -0.87 14.64
C VAL A 119 1.67 -1.53 14.37
N ALA A 120 0.63 -0.73 14.11
CA ALA A 120 -0.66 -1.26 13.67
C ALA A 120 -0.56 -2.02 12.33
N PHE A 121 0.27 -1.52 11.40
CA PHE A 121 0.56 -2.24 10.16
C PHE A 121 1.30 -3.55 10.40
N THR A 122 2.26 -3.56 11.32
CA THR A 122 2.96 -4.79 11.73
C THR A 122 2.00 -5.81 12.33
N SER A 123 1.02 -5.40 13.16
CA SER A 123 -0.04 -6.27 13.68
C SER A 123 -0.91 -6.83 12.55
N MET A 124 -1.29 -6.02 11.54
CA MET A 124 -2.02 -6.53 10.38
C MET A 124 -1.21 -7.60 9.62
N LEU A 125 0.09 -7.39 9.42
CA LEU A 125 0.97 -8.39 8.80
C LEU A 125 1.17 -9.61 9.70
N GLY A 126 1.23 -9.41 11.00
CA GLY A 126 1.29 -10.49 12.00
C GLY A 126 0.08 -11.42 11.88
N LEU A 127 -1.13 -10.89 11.75
CA LEU A 127 -2.32 -11.69 11.49
C LEU A 127 -2.22 -12.50 10.19
N VAL A 128 -1.70 -11.88 9.11
CA VAL A 128 -1.48 -12.61 7.84
C VAL A 128 -0.54 -13.78 8.05
N VAL A 129 0.57 -13.58 8.76
CA VAL A 129 1.54 -14.65 9.08
C VAL A 129 0.89 -15.73 9.94
N CYS A 130 0.13 -15.36 10.98
CA CYS A 130 -0.59 -16.32 11.83
C CYS A 130 -1.52 -17.21 11.01
N LEU A 131 -2.33 -16.62 10.14
CA LEU A 131 -3.31 -17.36 9.34
C LEU A 131 -2.66 -18.18 8.21
N LEU A 132 -1.57 -17.70 7.59
CA LEU A 132 -0.79 -18.49 6.64
C LEU A 132 -0.14 -19.71 7.33
N TRP A 133 0.48 -19.50 8.50
CA TRP A 133 1.04 -20.59 9.27
C TRP A 133 -0.02 -21.59 9.70
N ASN A 134 -1.21 -21.09 10.08
CA ASN A 134 -2.35 -21.93 10.42
C ASN A 134 -2.71 -22.89 9.25
N ILE A 135 -2.76 -22.38 8.01
CA ILE A 135 -2.97 -23.24 6.83
C ILE A 135 -1.88 -24.29 6.70
N VAL A 136 -0.61 -23.93 6.86
CA VAL A 136 0.53 -24.86 6.78
C VAL A 136 0.41 -25.96 7.82
N ALA A 137 0.15 -25.58 9.08
CA ALA A 137 0.01 -26.55 10.18
C ALA A 137 -1.19 -27.48 9.99
N VAL A 138 -2.36 -26.95 9.60
CA VAL A 138 -3.54 -27.75 9.35
C VAL A 138 -3.38 -28.63 8.10
N THR A 139 -2.60 -28.19 7.08
CA THR A 139 -2.25 -29.03 5.93
C THR A 139 -1.40 -30.23 6.37
N THR A 140 -0.43 -30.03 7.27
CA THR A 140 0.36 -31.15 7.81
C THR A 140 -0.53 -32.13 8.62
N ALA A 141 -1.50 -31.62 9.37
CA ALA A 141 -2.47 -32.45 10.08
C ALA A 141 -3.35 -33.27 9.13
N TRP A 142 -3.84 -32.66 8.05
CA TRP A 142 -4.61 -33.36 7.02
C TRP A 142 -3.80 -34.50 6.35
N ILE A 143 -2.56 -34.24 5.95
CA ILE A 143 -1.67 -35.28 5.38
C ILE A 143 -1.44 -36.43 6.36
N LYS A 144 -1.49 -36.18 7.68
CA LYS A 144 -1.30 -37.15 8.74
C LYS A 144 -2.58 -37.86 9.21
N GLY A 145 -3.71 -37.64 8.53
CA GLY A 145 -4.93 -38.39 8.75
C GLY A 145 -6.10 -37.64 9.39
N GLU A 146 -5.92 -36.34 9.68
CA GLU A 146 -7.06 -35.50 10.07
C GLU A 146 -7.97 -35.23 8.86
N GLY A 147 -9.24 -34.94 9.09
CA GLY A 147 -10.21 -34.74 8.01
C GLY A 147 -9.98 -33.46 7.22
N PRO A 148 -10.38 -33.39 5.93
CA PRO A 148 -10.21 -32.21 5.07
C PRO A 148 -11.04 -31.00 5.53
N THR A 149 -12.07 -31.21 6.33
CA THR A 149 -12.99 -30.15 6.81
C THR A 149 -12.25 -29.06 7.59
N ILE A 150 -11.28 -29.44 8.45
CA ILE A 150 -10.47 -28.48 9.21
C ILE A 150 -9.60 -27.63 8.28
N TRP A 151 -9.11 -28.20 7.21
CA TRP A 151 -8.30 -27.52 6.21
C TRP A 151 -9.12 -26.46 5.43
N PHE A 152 -10.31 -26.82 4.95
CA PHE A 152 -11.21 -25.84 4.32
C PHE A 152 -11.53 -24.68 5.26
N LEU A 153 -11.75 -24.97 6.55
CA LEU A 153 -12.04 -23.92 7.52
C LEU A 153 -10.82 -22.99 7.75
N ALA A 154 -9.60 -23.54 7.78
CA ALA A 154 -8.38 -22.73 7.86
C ALA A 154 -8.22 -21.78 6.66
N ILE A 155 -8.57 -22.24 5.45
CA ILE A 155 -8.60 -21.40 4.24
C ILE A 155 -9.65 -20.29 4.36
N ILE A 156 -10.85 -20.61 4.83
CA ILE A 156 -11.92 -19.63 5.04
C ILE A 156 -11.48 -18.56 6.04
N TYR A 157 -10.81 -18.92 7.12
CA TYR A 157 -10.25 -17.94 8.07
C TYR A 157 -9.26 -17.01 7.41
N PHE A 158 -8.41 -17.51 6.53
CA PHE A 158 -7.45 -16.67 5.81
C PHE A 158 -8.14 -15.72 4.82
N ILE A 159 -9.00 -16.26 3.94
CA ILE A 159 -9.66 -15.48 2.88
C ILE A 159 -10.63 -14.44 3.47
N SER A 160 -11.28 -14.72 4.59
CA SER A 160 -12.17 -13.77 5.26
C SER A 160 -11.46 -12.89 6.28
N GLY A 161 -10.50 -13.44 7.03
CA GLY A 161 -9.81 -12.76 8.12
C GLY A 161 -8.90 -11.64 7.64
N VAL A 162 -8.10 -11.88 6.59
CA VAL A 162 -7.15 -10.87 6.08
C VAL A 162 -7.86 -9.64 5.47
N PRO A 163 -8.79 -9.79 4.50
CA PRO A 163 -9.54 -8.64 3.99
C PRO A 163 -10.45 -8.02 5.07
N GLY A 164 -11.02 -8.87 5.95
CA GLY A 164 -11.84 -8.42 7.08
C GLY A 164 -11.04 -7.50 8.01
N ALA A 165 -9.85 -7.89 8.42
CA ALA A 165 -8.97 -7.07 9.26
C ALA A 165 -8.65 -5.72 8.60
N TYR A 166 -8.29 -5.74 7.31
CA TYR A 166 -8.00 -4.52 6.57
C TYR A 166 -9.19 -3.56 6.55
N VAL A 167 -10.39 -4.04 6.19
CA VAL A 167 -11.59 -3.20 6.04
C VAL A 167 -12.17 -2.77 7.38
N MET A 168 -12.20 -3.67 8.37
CA MET A 168 -12.88 -3.43 9.65
C MET A 168 -12.10 -2.50 10.58
N TRP A 169 -10.77 -2.67 10.71
CA TRP A 169 -10.00 -1.90 11.67
C TRP A 169 -8.78 -1.19 11.09
N TYR A 170 -8.02 -1.78 10.16
CA TYR A 170 -6.79 -1.16 9.66
C TYR A 170 -7.07 0.13 8.87
N ARG A 171 -7.95 0.04 7.86
CA ARG A 171 -8.34 1.20 7.05
C ARG A 171 -9.06 2.29 7.86
N PRO A 172 -9.99 1.98 8.78
CA PRO A 172 -10.55 2.98 9.69
C PRO A 172 -9.52 3.65 10.58
N LEU A 173 -8.54 2.91 11.15
CA LEU A 173 -7.45 3.49 11.92
C LEU A 173 -6.59 4.43 11.07
N TYR A 174 -6.18 3.99 9.88
CA TYR A 174 -5.41 4.80 8.95
C TYR A 174 -6.11 6.14 8.65
N ARG A 175 -7.41 6.07 8.37
CA ARG A 175 -8.24 7.27 8.14
C ARG A 175 -8.43 8.10 9.40
N ALA A 176 -8.53 7.49 10.58
CA ALA A 176 -8.61 8.20 11.85
C ALA A 176 -7.32 8.98 12.13
N MET A 177 -6.16 8.36 11.91
CA MET A 177 -4.85 8.99 12.07
C MET A 177 -4.60 10.12 11.06
N ARG A 178 -5.03 9.94 9.79
CA ARG A 178 -4.89 10.95 8.73
C ARG A 178 -5.79 12.17 8.94
N THR A 179 -7.05 11.96 9.35
CA THR A 179 -8.04 13.04 9.48
C THR A 179 -8.23 13.51 10.91
N ASP A 180 -7.56 12.88 11.86
CA ASP A 180 -7.66 13.14 13.31
C ASP A 180 -9.10 13.20 13.83
N SER A 181 -9.98 12.32 13.31
CA SER A 181 -11.43 12.32 13.60
C SER A 181 -11.77 11.43 14.79
N ALA A 182 -12.34 12.00 15.83
CA ALA A 182 -12.71 11.33 17.07
C ALA A 182 -13.68 10.14 16.86
N LEU A 183 -14.66 10.26 15.97
CA LEU A 183 -15.61 9.17 15.69
C LEU A 183 -14.98 7.98 14.99
N LYS A 184 -13.99 8.21 14.10
CA LYS A 184 -13.27 7.13 13.42
C LYS A 184 -12.41 6.33 14.40
N PHE A 185 -11.84 6.98 15.42
CA PHE A 185 -11.17 6.28 16.52
C PHE A 185 -12.14 5.41 17.32
N GLY A 186 -13.37 5.90 17.60
CA GLY A 186 -14.39 5.10 18.26
C GLY A 186 -14.75 3.83 17.50
N TRP A 187 -14.93 3.93 16.17
CA TRP A 187 -15.15 2.77 15.31
C TRP A 187 -13.97 1.80 15.33
N PHE A 188 -12.74 2.31 15.26
CA PHE A 188 -11.54 1.49 15.37
C PHE A 188 -11.50 0.71 16.68
N PHE A 189 -11.71 1.34 17.84
CA PHE A 189 -11.71 0.65 19.14
C PHE A 189 -12.70 -0.51 19.17
N PHE A 190 -13.91 -0.29 18.66
CA PHE A 190 -14.93 -1.33 18.62
C PHE A 190 -14.50 -2.52 17.76
N THR A 191 -14.07 -2.28 16.54
CA THR A 191 -13.70 -3.35 15.60
C THR A 191 -12.38 -4.03 15.95
N TYR A 192 -11.44 -3.28 16.53
CA TYR A 192 -10.16 -3.85 16.95
C TYR A 192 -10.28 -4.74 18.18
N LEU A 193 -11.26 -4.51 19.03
CA LEU A 193 -11.56 -5.41 20.12
C LEU A 193 -11.99 -6.80 19.63
N PHE A 194 -12.76 -6.88 18.54
CA PHE A 194 -13.09 -8.16 17.89
C PHE A 194 -11.84 -8.84 17.32
N HIS A 195 -10.90 -8.07 16.77
CA HIS A 195 -9.63 -8.61 16.31
C HIS A 195 -8.82 -9.25 17.46
N ILE A 196 -8.68 -8.53 18.59
CA ILE A 196 -8.00 -9.06 19.78
C ILE A 196 -8.73 -10.32 20.29
N ALA A 197 -10.06 -10.27 20.38
CA ALA A 197 -10.85 -11.41 20.82
C ALA A 197 -10.63 -12.63 19.89
N PHE A 198 -10.57 -12.43 18.58
CA PHE A 198 -10.24 -13.48 17.62
C PHE A 198 -8.83 -14.05 17.82
N CYS A 199 -7.82 -13.23 18.01
CA CYS A 199 -6.44 -13.67 18.22
C CYS A 199 -6.31 -14.49 19.52
N VAL A 200 -6.94 -14.05 20.62
CA VAL A 200 -6.97 -14.78 21.88
C VAL A 200 -7.77 -16.08 21.74
N PHE A 201 -8.92 -16.04 21.06
CA PHE A 201 -9.70 -17.24 20.75
C PHE A 201 -8.89 -18.24 19.93
N ALA A 202 -8.14 -17.78 18.91
CA ALA A 202 -7.30 -18.63 18.08
C ALA A 202 -6.11 -19.20 18.85
N ALA A 203 -5.52 -18.43 19.78
CA ALA A 203 -4.46 -18.93 20.66
C ALA A 203 -4.94 -20.04 21.61
N VAL A 204 -6.17 -19.96 22.10
CA VAL A 204 -6.74 -21.03 22.93
C VAL A 204 -7.30 -22.15 22.06
N ALA A 205 -8.02 -21.83 20.99
CA ALA A 205 -8.75 -22.69 20.07
C ALA A 205 -9.63 -23.73 20.80
N PRO A 206 -10.65 -23.27 21.54
CA PRO A 206 -11.51 -24.18 22.29
C PRO A 206 -12.24 -25.13 21.33
N PRO A 207 -12.64 -26.36 21.82
CA PRO A 207 -13.21 -27.41 20.99
C PRO A 207 -14.68 -27.15 20.62
N ILE A 208 -15.04 -25.94 20.21
CA ILE A 208 -16.36 -25.50 19.83
C ILE A 208 -16.66 -25.91 18.39
N ILE A 209 -15.77 -25.58 17.46
CA ILE A 209 -15.91 -25.85 16.03
C ILE A 209 -14.91 -26.92 15.63
N PHE A 210 -15.39 -28.07 15.12
CA PHE A 210 -14.56 -29.21 14.69
C PHE A 210 -13.47 -29.60 15.70
N LYS A 211 -13.84 -29.67 16.99
CA LYS A 211 -12.93 -29.95 18.10
C LYS A 211 -11.73 -28.96 18.20
N GLY A 212 -11.84 -27.75 17.64
CA GLY A 212 -10.84 -26.73 17.68
C GLY A 212 -9.65 -26.92 16.71
N LYS A 213 -9.52 -28.08 16.05
CA LYS A 213 -8.35 -28.46 15.24
C LYS A 213 -8.14 -27.62 13.97
N SER A 214 -9.08 -26.76 13.60
CA SER A 214 -8.95 -25.81 12.46
C SER A 214 -8.09 -24.59 12.77
N LEU A 215 -7.76 -24.36 14.05
CA LEU A 215 -6.89 -23.30 14.53
C LEU A 215 -5.72 -23.89 15.33
N THR A 216 -4.55 -23.29 15.18
CA THR A 216 -3.31 -23.71 15.85
C THR A 216 -3.21 -23.11 17.25
N GLY A 217 -4.20 -23.41 18.11
CA GLY A 217 -4.18 -22.98 19.50
C GLY A 217 -3.60 -24.03 20.45
N ILE A 218 -3.50 -23.68 21.73
CA ILE A 218 -2.88 -24.54 22.76
C ILE A 218 -3.64 -25.87 22.95
N LEU A 219 -4.97 -25.84 22.97
CA LEU A 219 -5.76 -27.04 23.21
C LEU A 219 -5.61 -28.08 22.10
N PRO A 220 -5.81 -27.75 20.81
CA PRO A 220 -5.56 -28.71 19.74
C PRO A 220 -4.07 -29.07 19.60
N ALA A 221 -3.13 -28.18 19.95
CA ALA A 221 -1.71 -28.52 19.93
C ALA A 221 -1.38 -29.68 20.88
N ILE A 222 -1.94 -29.67 22.08
CA ILE A 222 -1.79 -30.77 23.06
C ILE A 222 -2.47 -32.04 22.55
N ASP A 223 -3.67 -31.95 21.99
CA ASP A 223 -4.45 -33.09 21.49
C ASP A 223 -3.69 -33.80 20.33
N VAL A 224 -3.24 -33.04 19.31
CA VAL A 224 -2.56 -33.63 18.15
C VAL A 224 -1.14 -34.10 18.46
N LEU A 225 -0.49 -33.55 19.50
CA LEU A 225 0.87 -33.97 19.93
C LEU A 225 0.89 -35.44 20.35
N SER A 226 -0.18 -35.90 21.02
CA SER A 226 -0.31 -37.29 21.45
C SER A 226 -0.39 -38.28 20.28
N GLY A 227 -0.93 -37.87 19.14
CA GLY A 227 -1.04 -38.69 17.93
C GLY A 227 0.14 -38.57 16.97
N ASN A 228 0.67 -37.35 16.78
CA ASN A 228 1.78 -37.08 15.87
C ASN A 228 2.63 -35.90 16.32
N ILE A 229 3.85 -36.16 16.72
CA ILE A 229 4.78 -35.17 17.26
C ILE A 229 5.03 -34.03 16.25
N LEU A 230 5.20 -34.34 14.97
CA LEU A 230 5.45 -33.31 13.93
C LEU A 230 4.29 -32.32 13.82
N VAL A 231 3.06 -32.83 13.78
CA VAL A 231 1.84 -32.00 13.74
C VAL A 231 1.74 -31.13 15.00
N GLY A 232 2.00 -31.74 16.17
CA GLY A 232 2.01 -31.05 17.45
C GLY A 232 3.00 -29.86 17.45
N ILE A 233 4.22 -30.04 16.95
CA ILE A 233 5.22 -28.97 16.85
C ILE A 233 4.70 -27.81 15.97
N PHE A 234 4.12 -28.09 14.79
CA PHE A 234 3.57 -27.06 13.93
C PHE A 234 2.43 -26.29 14.59
N TYR A 235 1.56 -26.98 15.36
CA TYR A 235 0.50 -26.34 16.12
C TYR A 235 1.03 -25.48 17.26
N PHE A 236 2.07 -25.91 17.97
CA PHE A 236 2.71 -25.10 19.01
C PHE A 236 3.37 -23.83 18.46
N ILE A 237 4.00 -23.91 17.28
CA ILE A 237 4.54 -22.73 16.61
C ILE A 237 3.41 -21.75 16.28
N GLY A 238 2.29 -22.22 15.72
CA GLY A 238 1.13 -21.39 15.41
C GLY A 238 0.49 -20.79 16.67
N PHE A 239 0.39 -21.56 17.76
CA PHE A 239 0.00 -21.02 19.08
C PHE A 239 0.91 -19.85 19.49
N GLY A 240 2.23 -20.01 19.37
CA GLY A 240 3.18 -18.95 19.67
C GLY A 240 2.96 -17.69 18.83
N PHE A 241 2.65 -17.83 17.53
CA PHE A 241 2.32 -16.70 16.67
C PHE A 241 1.05 -15.99 17.11
N PHE A 242 -0.03 -16.70 17.42
CA PHE A 242 -1.26 -16.09 17.92
C PHE A 242 -1.09 -15.43 19.29
N CYS A 243 -0.25 -15.97 20.16
CA CYS A 243 0.10 -15.31 21.42
C CYS A 243 0.86 -13.99 21.18
N LEU A 244 1.87 -14.00 20.32
CA LEU A 244 2.62 -12.78 19.97
C LEU A 244 1.71 -11.74 19.35
N GLU A 245 0.85 -12.13 18.41
CA GLU A 245 -0.10 -11.23 17.77
C GLU A 245 -1.09 -10.65 18.79
N SER A 246 -1.58 -11.45 19.73
CA SER A 246 -2.45 -10.98 20.81
C SER A 246 -1.76 -9.92 21.68
N LEU A 247 -0.50 -10.12 22.04
CA LEU A 247 0.29 -9.16 22.83
C LEU A 247 0.54 -7.87 22.06
N VAL A 248 0.94 -7.96 20.79
CA VAL A 248 1.13 -6.79 19.90
C VAL A 248 -0.17 -6.03 19.74
N SER A 249 -1.29 -6.72 19.53
CA SER A 249 -2.61 -6.11 19.39
C SER A 249 -3.06 -5.37 20.67
N ILE A 250 -2.83 -5.96 21.84
CA ILE A 250 -3.11 -5.30 23.12
C ILE A 250 -2.24 -4.05 23.28
N TRP A 251 -0.98 -4.11 22.88
CA TRP A 251 -0.11 -2.95 22.94
C TRP A 251 -0.54 -1.85 21.95
N VAL A 252 -0.94 -2.20 20.71
CA VAL A 252 -1.46 -1.23 19.74
C VAL A 252 -2.69 -0.50 20.26
N ILE A 253 -3.70 -1.24 20.78
CA ILE A 253 -4.93 -0.58 21.30
C ILE A 253 -4.60 0.33 22.47
N GLN A 254 -3.64 -0.03 23.32
CA GLN A 254 -3.19 0.78 24.44
C GLN A 254 -2.53 2.08 23.97
N GLN A 255 -1.65 2.01 22.93
CA GLN A 255 -1.00 3.20 22.37
C GLN A 255 -2.01 4.16 21.73
N VAL A 256 -2.93 3.62 20.94
CA VAL A 256 -4.00 4.42 20.31
C VAL A 256 -4.91 5.05 21.38
N TYR A 257 -5.23 4.30 22.44
CA TYR A 257 -6.05 4.80 23.55
C TYR A 257 -5.37 5.93 24.32
N MET A 258 -4.06 5.80 24.61
CA MET A 258 -3.29 6.85 25.26
C MET A 258 -3.28 8.13 24.43
N TYR A 259 -3.09 8.01 23.11
CA TYR A 259 -3.18 9.16 22.22
C TYR A 259 -4.59 9.78 22.23
N PHE A 260 -5.62 8.97 22.03
CA PHE A 260 -7.03 9.40 21.99
C PHE A 260 -7.44 10.15 23.27
N ARG A 261 -7.02 9.66 24.43
CA ARG A 261 -7.29 10.29 25.71
C ARG A 261 -6.46 11.57 25.90
N GLY A 262 -5.18 11.54 25.56
CA GLY A 262 -4.26 12.66 25.75
C GLY A 262 -4.54 13.85 24.83
N SER A 263 -5.06 13.62 23.63
CA SER A 263 -5.39 14.65 22.65
C SER A 263 -6.77 15.30 22.83
N GLY A 264 -7.53 14.94 23.87
CA GLY A 264 -8.88 15.48 24.10
C GLY A 264 -9.97 14.92 23.17
N LYS A 265 -9.63 13.98 22.27
CA LYS A 265 -10.57 13.38 21.30
C LYS A 265 -11.75 12.66 21.94
N ALA A 266 -11.60 12.21 23.17
CA ALA A 266 -12.71 11.61 23.93
C ALA A 266 -13.84 12.62 24.19
N ALA A 267 -13.51 13.87 24.48
CA ALA A 267 -14.49 14.95 24.67
C ALA A 267 -15.13 15.35 23.33
N GLU A 268 -14.32 15.50 22.27
CA GLU A 268 -14.81 15.77 20.91
C GLU A 268 -15.78 14.69 20.43
N MET A 269 -15.47 13.41 20.61
CA MET A 269 -16.34 12.29 20.24
C MET A 269 -17.69 12.37 20.93
N LYS A 270 -17.70 12.71 22.23
CA LYS A 270 -18.94 12.87 23.01
C LYS A 270 -19.80 14.02 22.47
N GLN A 271 -19.19 15.15 22.16
CA GLN A 271 -19.89 16.31 21.57
C GLN A 271 -20.46 15.99 20.18
N GLU A 272 -19.66 15.36 19.29
CA GLU A 272 -20.13 14.97 17.97
C GLU A 272 -21.26 13.94 18.02
N ALA A 273 -21.18 12.96 18.91
CA ALA A 273 -22.23 11.96 19.11
C ALA A 273 -23.54 12.64 19.57
N THR A 274 -23.45 13.57 20.53
CA THR A 274 -24.61 14.33 21.01
C THR A 274 -25.22 15.17 19.90
N ARG A 275 -24.40 15.89 19.13
CA ARG A 275 -24.86 16.70 17.99
C ARG A 275 -25.56 15.87 16.93
N ARG A 276 -25.00 14.70 16.58
CA ARG A 276 -25.64 13.79 15.61
C ARG A 276 -26.96 13.22 16.11
N ALA A 277 -27.03 12.86 17.39
CA ALA A 277 -28.27 12.41 18.00
C ALA A 277 -29.35 13.50 17.99
N MET A 278 -28.99 14.76 18.27
CA MET A 278 -29.93 15.90 18.15
C MET A 278 -30.40 16.10 16.72
N MET A 279 -29.50 16.04 15.71
CA MET A 279 -29.89 16.19 14.31
C MET A 279 -30.75 15.04 13.79
N ALA A 280 -30.61 13.83 14.34
CA ALA A 280 -31.42 12.68 13.95
C ALA A 280 -32.82 12.69 14.61
N ALA A 281 -33.00 13.50 15.66
CA ALA A 281 -34.26 13.68 16.39
C ALA A 281 -35.14 14.84 15.86
N LEU A 282 -34.57 15.68 14.97
CA LEU A 282 -35.26 16.75 14.23
C LEU A 282 -35.73 16.27 12.88
#